data_1aeb29cebeb28dc4608c06fa10ab7402
#
_entry.id   1aeb29cebeb28dc4608c06fa10ab7402
#
_cell.length_a   1.000
_cell.length_b   1.000
_cell.length_c   1.000
_cell.angle_alpha   90.00
_cell.angle_beta   90.00
_cell.angle_gamma   90.00
#
_symmetry.space_group_name_H-M   'P 1'
#
loop_
_entity.id
_entity.type
_entity.pdbx_description
1 polymer ?
#
loop_
_entity_poly.entity_id
_entity_poly.type
_entity_poly.pdbx_seq_one_letter_code
_entity_poly.pdbx_strand_id
1 'polypeptide(L)'
;MRKKKKDLKEKSKTQSAVILIPVEQIIPNPNQPRKTFKDESLTELAESIRTFGVIQPIQVRKVDNKLYELVSGERRLRASKLAGMQEIPAMEVAVSDKDSAVIAIIENVQREDLSFFEEAESYRQLIKYYDMTQEQVATLIGKSQSFVANKIRLLKLDDRVIQAVKTNQLSERHARALLKIPDEAIQREVIDQIHKQDLNVKKTEALVEKVREEVMTNNYDEKITPGKKARVKSFINAQIYINTIKSAFKVVKENKRSAKYKETEKDDRIVITITIPK
;
A
#
# COMPACT_ATOMS: atom_id res chain seq x y z
N MET A 1 11.11 -1.03 26.90
CA MET A 1 11.27 -0.59 25.48
C MET A 1 12.71 -0.33 25.04
N ARG A 2 13.64 0.10 25.88
CA ARG A 2 15.06 0.32 25.50
C ARG A 2 15.86 -0.96 25.21
N LYS A 3 15.54 -2.13 25.79
CA LYS A 3 16.25 -3.41 25.55
C LYS A 3 16.05 -3.96 24.13
N LYS A 4 14.81 -3.97 23.57
CA LYS A 4 14.57 -4.46 22.21
C LYS A 4 15.22 -3.65 21.08
N LYS A 5 15.46 -2.32 21.28
CA LYS A 5 16.22 -1.51 20.33
C LYS A 5 17.73 -1.80 20.32
N LYS A 6 18.27 -2.32 21.44
CA LYS A 6 19.68 -2.72 21.55
C LYS A 6 19.91 -4.05 20.82
N ASP A 7 19.00 -5.00 20.94
CA ASP A 7 19.10 -6.33 20.31
C ASP A 7 19.00 -6.28 18.77
N LEU A 8 18.23 -5.34 18.20
CA LEU A 8 18.17 -5.09 16.76
C LEU A 8 19.44 -4.41 16.21
N LYS A 9 20.09 -3.54 17.01
CA LYS A 9 21.35 -2.91 16.62
C LYS A 9 22.56 -3.83 16.79
N GLU A 10 22.53 -4.77 17.72
CA GLU A 10 23.62 -5.74 17.91
C GLU A 10 23.62 -6.86 16.90
N LYS A 11 22.45 -7.25 16.36
CA LYS A 11 22.35 -8.23 15.24
C LYS A 11 22.86 -7.69 13.90
N SER A 12 22.98 -6.38 13.72
CA SER A 12 23.49 -5.76 12.47
C SER A 12 25.02 -5.55 12.42
N LYS A 13 25.77 -6.00 13.41
CA LYS A 13 27.24 -5.85 13.50
C LYS A 13 28.04 -7.12 13.24
N THR A 14 27.44 -8.17 12.73
CA THR A 14 28.26 -9.22 12.10
C THR A 14 28.77 -8.63 10.80
N GLN A 15 30.06 -8.27 10.74
CA GLN A 15 30.75 -7.97 9.49
C GLN A 15 30.70 -9.25 8.66
N SER A 16 29.69 -9.36 7.81
CA SER A 16 29.59 -10.48 6.88
C SER A 16 30.74 -10.33 5.91
N ALA A 17 31.68 -11.27 5.94
CA ALA A 17 32.79 -11.30 5.00
C ALA A 17 32.23 -11.37 3.58
N VAL A 18 32.85 -10.64 2.63
CA VAL A 18 32.54 -10.78 1.22
C VAL A 18 33.13 -12.11 0.74
N ILE A 19 32.28 -12.95 0.18
CA ILE A 19 32.64 -14.25 -0.39
C ILE A 19 32.35 -14.25 -1.90
N LEU A 20 33.12 -15.01 -2.67
CA LEU A 20 32.84 -15.27 -4.08
C LEU A 20 31.90 -16.48 -4.17
N ILE A 21 30.78 -16.31 -4.87
CA ILE A 21 29.80 -17.37 -5.07
C ILE A 21 29.62 -17.60 -6.56
N PRO A 22 29.63 -18.87 -7.01
CA PRO A 22 29.28 -19.20 -8.40
C PRO A 22 27.89 -18.68 -8.75
N VAL A 23 27.80 -17.97 -9.87
CA VAL A 23 26.56 -17.28 -10.31
C VAL A 23 25.40 -18.27 -10.48
N GLU A 24 25.71 -19.52 -10.84
CA GLU A 24 24.74 -20.61 -11.00
C GLU A 24 24.16 -21.12 -9.67
N GLN A 25 24.85 -20.90 -8.56
CA GLN A 25 24.38 -21.29 -7.23
C GLN A 25 23.45 -20.25 -6.60
N ILE A 26 23.15 -19.16 -7.30
CA ILE A 26 22.30 -18.08 -6.80
C ILE A 26 20.96 -18.11 -7.51
N ILE A 27 19.92 -18.47 -6.75
CA ILE A 27 18.54 -18.40 -7.22
C ILE A 27 17.94 -17.01 -6.95
N PRO A 28 17.14 -16.49 -7.90
CA PRO A 28 16.41 -15.23 -7.65
C PRO A 28 15.40 -15.38 -6.54
N ASN A 29 15.09 -14.28 -5.83
CA ASN A 29 14.05 -14.28 -4.83
C ASN A 29 12.67 -14.45 -5.50
N PRO A 30 11.89 -15.49 -5.18
CA PRO A 30 10.58 -15.73 -5.78
C PRO A 30 9.56 -14.62 -5.45
N ASN A 31 9.79 -13.86 -4.38
CA ASN A 31 8.93 -12.76 -3.94
C ASN A 31 9.34 -11.40 -4.55
N GLN A 32 10.30 -11.36 -5.49
CA GLN A 32 10.68 -10.12 -6.18
C GLN A 32 9.54 -9.61 -7.08
N PRO A 33 8.99 -8.43 -6.81
CA PRO A 33 7.85 -7.90 -7.58
C PRO A 33 8.26 -7.41 -8.98
N ARG A 34 9.55 -7.15 -9.23
CA ARG A 34 10.03 -6.64 -10.52
C ARG A 34 10.40 -7.78 -11.46
N LYS A 35 9.51 -8.03 -12.45
CA LYS A 35 9.74 -9.02 -13.52
C LYS A 35 10.34 -8.42 -14.80
N THR A 36 10.19 -7.11 -15.02
CA THR A 36 10.62 -6.42 -16.24
C THR A 36 11.71 -5.39 -15.93
N PHE A 37 12.79 -5.44 -16.66
CA PHE A 37 13.89 -4.47 -16.64
C PHE A 37 14.03 -3.89 -18.05
N LYS A 38 14.40 -2.62 -18.17
CA LYS A 38 14.74 -2.04 -19.48
C LYS A 38 16.07 -2.66 -19.92
N ASP A 39 16.09 -3.32 -21.06
CA ASP A 39 17.25 -4.08 -21.56
C ASP A 39 18.49 -3.21 -21.76
N GLU A 40 18.33 -1.97 -22.25
CA GLU A 40 19.42 -1.02 -22.45
C GLU A 40 20.21 -0.77 -21.17
N SER A 41 19.54 -0.46 -20.07
CA SER A 41 20.20 -0.14 -18.79
C SER A 41 20.85 -1.35 -18.11
N LEU A 42 20.48 -2.56 -18.52
CA LEU A 42 21.09 -3.80 -18.03
C LEU A 42 22.37 -4.13 -18.82
N THR A 43 22.37 -3.84 -20.12
CA THR A 43 23.52 -4.02 -21.00
C THR A 43 24.67 -3.08 -20.61
N GLU A 44 24.38 -1.80 -20.37
CA GLU A 44 25.38 -0.84 -19.86
C GLU A 44 26.01 -1.31 -18.54
N LEU A 45 25.21 -1.82 -17.63
CA LEU A 45 25.71 -2.36 -16.37
C LEU A 45 26.56 -3.61 -16.58
N ALA A 46 26.21 -4.48 -17.54
CA ALA A 46 27.01 -5.66 -17.87
C ALA A 46 28.38 -5.29 -18.46
N GLU A 47 28.45 -4.26 -19.31
CA GLU A 47 29.73 -3.75 -19.84
C GLU A 47 30.60 -3.15 -18.73
N SER A 48 30.00 -2.38 -17.81
CA SER A 48 30.72 -1.88 -16.64
C SER A 48 31.27 -3.02 -15.78
N ILE A 49 30.47 -4.08 -15.56
CA ILE A 49 30.91 -5.26 -14.80
C ILE A 49 32.04 -6.02 -15.50
N ARG A 50 32.03 -6.13 -16.84
CA ARG A 50 33.16 -6.72 -17.60
C ARG A 50 34.45 -5.97 -17.39
N THR A 51 34.38 -4.64 -17.30
CA THR A 51 35.56 -3.79 -17.20
C THR A 51 36.08 -3.69 -15.76
N PHE A 52 35.21 -3.50 -14.79
CA PHE A 52 35.59 -3.16 -13.41
C PHE A 52 35.23 -4.24 -12.39
N GLY A 53 34.56 -5.30 -12.81
CA GLY A 53 33.97 -6.27 -11.89
C GLY A 53 32.74 -5.72 -11.13
N VAL A 54 32.25 -6.50 -10.21
CA VAL A 54 31.13 -6.09 -9.33
C VAL A 54 31.69 -5.37 -8.11
N ILE A 55 31.64 -4.04 -8.12
CA ILE A 55 32.18 -3.18 -7.05
C ILE A 55 31.39 -3.34 -5.74
N GLN A 56 30.08 -3.39 -5.83
CA GLN A 56 29.21 -3.58 -4.65
C GLN A 56 28.73 -5.03 -4.59
N PRO A 57 29.05 -5.80 -3.54
CA PRO A 57 28.57 -7.16 -3.37
C PRO A 57 27.04 -7.22 -3.39
N ILE A 58 26.50 -8.33 -3.88
CA ILE A 58 25.09 -8.67 -3.71
C ILE A 58 24.88 -9.22 -2.30
N GLN A 59 23.64 -9.20 -1.84
CA GLN A 59 23.27 -9.83 -0.56
C GLN A 59 22.54 -11.13 -0.84
N VAL A 60 22.98 -12.19 -0.20
CA VAL A 60 22.42 -13.53 -0.34
C VAL A 60 22.17 -14.15 1.02
N ARG A 61 21.24 -15.08 1.09
CA ARG A 61 21.07 -15.98 2.23
C ARG A 61 21.34 -17.41 1.79
N LYS A 62 21.91 -18.18 2.66
CA LYS A 62 22.14 -19.59 2.43
C LYS A 62 20.82 -20.37 2.59
N VAL A 63 20.45 -21.12 1.56
CA VAL A 63 19.24 -21.97 1.55
C VAL A 63 19.65 -23.42 1.82
N ASP A 64 20.76 -23.85 1.22
CA ASP A 64 21.33 -25.19 1.37
C ASP A 64 22.86 -25.13 1.25
N ASN A 65 23.55 -26.25 1.41
CA ASN A 65 25.03 -26.32 1.45
C ASN A 65 25.71 -25.70 0.21
N LYS A 66 25.03 -25.67 -0.96
CA LYS A 66 25.55 -25.12 -2.22
C LYS A 66 24.57 -24.17 -2.91
N LEU A 67 23.49 -23.76 -2.24
CA LEU A 67 22.46 -22.94 -2.85
C LEU A 67 22.22 -21.70 -2.02
N TYR A 68 22.24 -20.56 -2.69
CA TYR A 68 21.98 -19.26 -2.09
C TYR A 68 20.76 -18.62 -2.76
N GLU A 69 19.99 -17.90 -1.99
CA GLU A 69 18.89 -17.09 -2.51
C GLU A 69 19.26 -15.62 -2.42
N LEU A 70 19.00 -14.90 -3.51
CA LEU A 70 19.25 -13.48 -3.58
C LEU A 70 18.32 -12.70 -2.66
N VAL A 71 18.87 -11.91 -1.75
CA VAL A 71 18.13 -10.99 -0.88
C VAL A 71 18.03 -9.62 -1.53
N SER A 72 19.17 -9.11 -2.04
CA SER A 72 19.24 -7.81 -2.73
C SER A 72 20.33 -7.80 -3.79
N GLY A 73 20.10 -7.08 -4.90
CA GLY A 73 21.06 -6.92 -6.00
C GLY A 73 20.69 -7.62 -7.30
N GLU A 74 19.40 -7.82 -7.60
CA GLU A 74 18.89 -8.49 -8.81
C GLU A 74 19.52 -7.96 -10.11
N ARG A 75 19.62 -6.63 -10.27
CA ARG A 75 20.25 -6.03 -11.47
C ARG A 75 21.71 -6.44 -11.61
N ARG A 76 22.45 -6.46 -10.50
CA ARG A 76 23.87 -6.88 -10.49
C ARG A 76 24.02 -8.34 -10.83
N LEU A 77 23.18 -9.21 -10.27
CA LEU A 77 23.19 -10.64 -10.59
C LEU A 77 22.90 -10.88 -12.09
N ARG A 78 21.87 -10.24 -12.64
CA ARG A 78 21.53 -10.38 -14.07
C ARG A 78 22.60 -9.82 -14.98
N ALA A 79 23.13 -8.64 -14.66
CA ALA A 79 24.22 -8.03 -15.43
C ALA A 79 25.49 -8.88 -15.36
N SER A 80 25.80 -9.51 -14.22
CA SER A 80 26.93 -10.46 -14.10
C SER A 80 26.74 -11.70 -14.96
N LYS A 81 25.51 -12.24 -15.04
CA LYS A 81 25.19 -13.34 -15.97
C LYS A 81 25.40 -12.92 -17.43
N LEU A 82 24.90 -11.74 -17.81
CA LEU A 82 25.11 -11.19 -19.17
C LEU A 82 26.58 -10.89 -19.47
N ALA A 83 27.34 -10.49 -18.46
CA ALA A 83 28.79 -10.26 -18.58
C ALA A 83 29.61 -11.56 -18.71
N GLY A 84 29.01 -12.74 -18.47
CA GLY A 84 29.70 -14.03 -18.51
C GLY A 84 30.55 -14.31 -17.27
N MET A 85 30.26 -13.64 -16.13
CA MET A 85 30.99 -13.87 -14.88
C MET A 85 30.70 -15.26 -14.33
N GLN A 86 31.72 -15.99 -13.90
CA GLN A 86 31.58 -17.31 -13.27
C GLN A 86 31.21 -17.17 -11.80
N GLU A 87 31.76 -16.16 -11.12
CA GLU A 87 31.54 -15.90 -9.71
C GLU A 87 31.18 -14.42 -9.48
N ILE A 88 30.48 -14.14 -8.41
CA ILE A 88 30.07 -12.79 -8.02
C ILE A 88 30.36 -12.56 -6.53
N PRO A 89 30.92 -11.39 -6.15
CA PRO A 89 31.08 -11.05 -4.75
C PRO A 89 29.73 -10.89 -4.08
N ALA A 90 29.55 -11.61 -2.97
CA ALA A 90 28.33 -11.66 -2.21
C ALA A 90 28.60 -11.53 -0.70
N MET A 91 27.66 -10.95 0.02
CA MET A 91 27.62 -10.94 1.48
C MET A 91 26.52 -11.88 1.96
N GLU A 92 26.88 -12.88 2.75
CA GLU A 92 25.89 -13.74 3.38
C GLU A 92 25.22 -13.00 4.53
N VAL A 93 23.90 -12.93 4.50
CA VAL A 93 23.09 -12.32 5.56
C VAL A 93 22.25 -13.38 6.26
N ALA A 94 22.33 -13.40 7.58
CA ALA A 94 21.53 -14.32 8.40
C ALA A 94 20.12 -13.76 8.58
N VAL A 95 19.31 -13.84 7.52
CA VAL A 95 17.90 -13.40 7.53
C VAL A 95 16.99 -14.61 7.35
N SER A 96 15.89 -14.64 8.11
CA SER A 96 14.84 -15.63 7.90
C SER A 96 14.13 -15.38 6.55
N ASP A 97 13.37 -16.38 6.06
CA ASP A 97 12.52 -16.24 4.88
C ASP A 97 11.61 -15.01 4.99
N LYS A 98 11.05 -14.84 6.18
CA LYS A 98 10.17 -13.71 6.51
C LYS A 98 10.90 -12.37 6.41
N ASP A 99 12.11 -12.27 6.98
CA ASP A 99 12.88 -11.02 6.96
C ASP A 99 13.41 -10.70 5.55
N SER A 100 13.83 -11.70 4.80
CA SER A 100 14.28 -11.54 3.40
C SER A 100 13.16 -10.96 2.53
N ALA A 101 11.95 -11.49 2.65
CA ALA A 101 10.80 -11.00 1.91
C ALA A 101 10.38 -9.57 2.34
N VAL A 102 10.45 -9.26 3.64
CA VAL A 102 10.21 -7.89 4.15
C VAL A 102 11.25 -6.91 3.57
N ILE A 103 12.53 -7.27 3.54
CA ILE A 103 13.59 -6.44 2.95
C ILE A 103 13.31 -6.17 1.47
N ALA A 104 12.92 -7.20 0.70
CA ALA A 104 12.61 -7.06 -0.71
C ALA A 104 11.41 -6.12 -0.97
N ILE A 105 10.36 -6.19 -0.14
CA ILE A 105 9.21 -5.28 -0.22
C ILE A 105 9.64 -3.84 0.08
N ILE A 106 10.48 -3.62 1.09
CA ILE A 106 10.97 -2.29 1.47
C ILE A 106 11.85 -1.69 0.39
N GLU A 107 12.78 -2.47 -0.17
CA GLU A 107 13.62 -2.03 -1.29
C GLU A 107 12.74 -1.56 -2.46
N ASN A 108 11.70 -2.35 -2.78
CA ASN A 108 10.77 -1.98 -3.83
C ASN A 108 9.99 -0.69 -3.51
N VAL A 109 9.56 -0.51 -2.26
CA VAL A 109 8.83 0.70 -1.81
C VAL A 109 9.71 1.96 -1.87
N GLN A 110 11.02 1.84 -1.72
CA GLN A 110 11.96 2.98 -1.77
C GLN A 110 12.27 3.45 -3.19
N ARG A 111 11.65 2.85 -4.20
CA ARG A 111 11.83 3.26 -5.60
C ARG A 111 11.04 4.54 -5.89
N GLU A 112 11.62 5.42 -6.70
CA GLU A 112 11.04 6.72 -7.07
C GLU A 112 9.89 6.60 -8.09
N ASP A 113 9.75 5.46 -8.77
CA ASP A 113 8.81 5.23 -9.87
C ASP A 113 7.51 4.50 -9.47
N LEU A 114 7.28 4.25 -8.18
CA LEU A 114 6.06 3.60 -7.70
C LEU A 114 4.86 4.53 -7.69
N SER A 115 3.74 4.03 -8.20
CA SER A 115 2.47 4.68 -8.00
C SER A 115 2.04 4.58 -6.54
N PHE A 116 1.23 5.55 -6.09
CA PHE A 116 0.73 5.55 -4.71
C PHE A 116 -0.20 4.37 -4.38
N PHE A 117 -0.77 3.69 -5.40
CA PHE A 117 -1.51 2.44 -5.21
C PHE A 117 -0.59 1.25 -5.00
N GLU A 118 0.55 1.18 -5.71
CA GLU A 118 1.55 0.13 -5.51
C GLU A 118 2.24 0.25 -4.15
N GLU A 119 2.52 1.49 -3.70
CA GLU A 119 2.98 1.72 -2.34
C GLU A 119 1.95 1.22 -1.31
N ALA A 120 0.67 1.56 -1.50
CA ALA A 120 -0.40 1.14 -0.60
C ALA A 120 -0.51 -0.40 -0.52
N GLU A 121 -0.38 -1.09 -1.67
CA GLU A 121 -0.40 -2.54 -1.74
C GLU A 121 0.78 -3.17 -1.01
N SER A 122 1.98 -2.61 -1.17
CA SER A 122 3.18 -3.06 -0.47
C SER A 122 3.02 -2.93 1.05
N TYR A 123 2.44 -1.83 1.54
CA TYR A 123 2.14 -1.66 2.98
C TYR A 123 1.09 -2.66 3.47
N ARG A 124 0.06 -2.93 2.66
CA ARG A 124 -0.94 -3.95 2.97
C ARG A 124 -0.32 -5.34 3.07
N GLN A 125 0.62 -5.68 2.17
CA GLN A 125 1.34 -6.95 2.20
C GLN A 125 2.16 -7.11 3.49
N LEU A 126 2.90 -6.08 3.90
CA LEU A 126 3.66 -6.10 5.16
C LEU A 126 2.77 -6.35 6.37
N ILE A 127 1.58 -5.77 6.40
CA ILE A 127 0.64 -5.96 7.50
C ILE A 127 0.00 -7.36 7.45
N LYS A 128 -0.48 -7.77 6.27
CA LYS A 128 -1.29 -8.98 6.13
C LYS A 128 -0.48 -10.28 6.23
N TYR A 129 0.71 -10.31 5.60
CA TYR A 129 1.50 -11.54 5.48
C TYR A 129 2.67 -11.61 6.45
N TYR A 130 3.09 -10.47 7.01
CA TYR A 130 4.23 -10.40 7.93
C TYR A 130 3.83 -9.96 9.35
N ASP A 131 2.51 -9.86 9.63
CA ASP A 131 1.93 -9.50 10.93
C ASP A 131 2.45 -8.18 11.51
N MET A 132 2.83 -7.25 10.64
CA MET A 132 3.30 -5.94 11.06
C MET A 132 2.12 -5.02 11.39
N THR A 133 2.27 -4.19 12.42
CA THR A 133 1.33 -3.09 12.67
C THR A 133 1.62 -1.92 11.72
N GLN A 134 0.62 -1.05 11.49
CA GLN A 134 0.82 0.17 10.72
C GLN A 134 1.93 1.07 11.30
N GLU A 135 2.09 1.07 12.61
CA GLU A 135 3.16 1.81 13.29
C GLU A 135 4.54 1.22 13.00
N GLN A 136 4.67 -0.11 12.97
CA GLN A 136 5.91 -0.78 12.60
C GLN A 136 6.28 -0.52 11.14
N VAL A 137 5.31 -0.61 10.22
CA VAL A 137 5.53 -0.26 8.81
C VAL A 137 5.97 1.20 8.68
N ALA A 138 5.28 2.13 9.36
CA ALA A 138 5.62 3.56 9.34
C ALA A 138 7.05 3.82 9.84
N THR A 139 7.44 3.19 10.95
CA THR A 139 8.80 3.30 11.50
C THR A 139 9.85 2.79 10.50
N LEU A 140 9.54 1.70 9.80
CA LEU A 140 10.42 1.02 8.87
C LEU A 140 10.71 1.87 7.62
N ILE A 141 9.69 2.57 7.11
CA ILE A 141 9.81 3.44 5.92
C ILE A 141 10.12 4.90 6.27
N GLY A 142 10.27 5.25 7.56
CA GLY A 142 10.58 6.61 8.02
C GLY A 142 9.42 7.59 7.84
N LYS A 143 8.15 7.13 7.91
CA LYS A 143 6.95 7.94 7.77
C LYS A 143 6.10 7.88 9.05
N SER A 144 5.00 8.67 9.10
CA SER A 144 4.04 8.59 10.20
C SER A 144 3.06 7.43 10.02
N GLN A 145 2.50 6.91 11.12
CA GLN A 145 1.45 5.91 11.07
C GLN A 145 0.23 6.40 10.27
N SER A 146 -0.14 7.68 10.41
CA SER A 146 -1.23 8.28 9.65
C SER A 146 -0.96 8.32 8.13
N PHE A 147 0.30 8.46 7.71
CA PHE A 147 0.69 8.35 6.30
C PHE A 147 0.39 6.95 5.77
N VAL A 148 0.84 5.91 6.45
CA VAL A 148 0.59 4.51 6.09
C VAL A 148 -0.91 4.20 6.07
N ALA A 149 -1.65 4.64 7.10
CA ALA A 149 -3.09 4.46 7.18
C ALA A 149 -3.83 5.11 5.99
N ASN A 150 -3.46 6.33 5.61
CA ASN A 150 -4.04 7.04 4.47
C ASN A 150 -3.76 6.33 3.14
N LYS A 151 -2.55 5.82 2.94
CA LYS A 151 -2.19 5.03 1.76
C LYS A 151 -3.04 3.76 1.66
N ILE A 152 -3.10 2.97 2.71
CA ILE A 152 -3.88 1.71 2.74
C ILE A 152 -5.38 1.97 2.51
N ARG A 153 -5.92 3.11 2.99
CA ARG A 153 -7.32 3.46 2.75
C ARG A 153 -7.66 3.61 1.27
N LEU A 154 -6.70 3.97 0.41
CA LEU A 154 -6.92 4.07 -1.04
C LEU A 154 -7.31 2.73 -1.67
N LEU A 155 -6.87 1.62 -1.10
CA LEU A 155 -7.24 0.27 -1.55
C LEU A 155 -8.69 -0.13 -1.21
N LYS A 156 -9.47 0.76 -0.58
CA LYS A 156 -10.92 0.60 -0.40
C LYS A 156 -11.72 1.09 -1.60
N LEU A 157 -11.10 1.81 -2.53
CA LEU A 157 -11.73 2.17 -3.80
C LEU A 157 -11.93 0.90 -4.62
N ASP A 158 -13.03 0.84 -5.36
CA ASP A 158 -13.27 -0.23 -6.33
C ASP A 158 -12.21 -0.23 -7.43
N ASP A 159 -11.90 -1.42 -7.97
CA ASP A 159 -10.87 -1.57 -9.01
C ASP A 159 -11.15 -0.70 -10.25
N ARG A 160 -12.41 -0.51 -10.62
CA ARG A 160 -12.80 0.36 -11.75
C ARG A 160 -12.53 1.83 -11.47
N VAL A 161 -12.71 2.25 -10.21
CA VAL A 161 -12.38 3.62 -9.75
C VAL A 161 -10.87 3.80 -9.72
N ILE A 162 -10.12 2.81 -9.24
CA ILE A 162 -8.65 2.81 -9.26
C ILE A 162 -8.14 2.95 -10.70
N GLN A 163 -8.70 2.22 -11.65
CA GLN A 163 -8.33 2.33 -13.06
C GLN A 163 -8.67 3.72 -13.63
N ALA A 164 -9.85 4.26 -13.31
CA ALA A 164 -10.23 5.60 -13.75
C ALA A 164 -9.29 6.69 -13.19
N VAL A 165 -8.88 6.58 -11.91
CA VAL A 165 -7.88 7.47 -11.29
C VAL A 165 -6.54 7.40 -12.03
N LYS A 166 -6.07 6.19 -12.36
CA LYS A 166 -4.81 5.98 -13.11
C LYS A 166 -4.89 6.54 -14.53
N THR A 167 -5.97 6.24 -15.25
CA THR A 167 -6.16 6.68 -16.65
C THR A 167 -6.20 8.21 -16.75
N ASN A 168 -6.86 8.88 -15.80
CA ASN A 168 -6.96 10.33 -15.76
C ASN A 168 -5.79 11.00 -15.02
N GLN A 169 -4.76 10.26 -14.65
CA GLN A 169 -3.53 10.74 -13.98
C GLN A 169 -3.82 11.60 -12.73
N LEU A 170 -4.85 11.24 -11.98
CA LEU A 170 -5.23 11.98 -10.79
C LEU A 170 -4.23 11.73 -9.65
N SER A 171 -4.00 12.76 -8.83
CA SER A 171 -3.09 12.65 -7.70
C SER A 171 -3.70 11.85 -6.54
N GLU A 172 -2.85 11.40 -5.63
CA GLU A 172 -3.26 10.73 -4.38
C GLU A 172 -4.32 11.51 -3.60
N ARG A 173 -4.20 12.85 -3.58
CA ARG A 173 -5.16 13.71 -2.87
C ARG A 173 -6.54 13.68 -3.51
N HIS A 174 -6.62 13.64 -4.85
CA HIS A 174 -7.89 13.44 -5.56
C HIS A 174 -8.50 12.08 -5.21
N ALA A 175 -7.72 11.00 -5.29
CA ALA A 175 -8.17 9.66 -4.96
C ALA A 175 -8.65 9.56 -3.50
N ARG A 176 -7.97 10.22 -2.55
CA ARG A 176 -8.37 10.25 -1.16
C ARG A 176 -9.68 11.01 -0.93
N ALA A 177 -9.93 12.07 -1.69
CA ALA A 177 -11.20 12.80 -1.62
C ALA A 177 -12.37 11.90 -2.03
N LEU A 178 -12.21 11.09 -3.09
CA LEU A 178 -13.24 10.16 -3.59
C LEU A 178 -13.69 9.11 -2.54
N LEU A 179 -12.83 8.75 -1.58
CA LEU A 179 -13.20 7.83 -0.50
C LEU A 179 -14.35 8.33 0.38
N LYS A 180 -14.70 9.61 0.32
CA LYS A 180 -15.84 10.18 1.04
C LYS A 180 -17.18 9.85 0.38
N ILE A 181 -17.16 9.46 -0.89
CA ILE A 181 -18.34 9.08 -1.66
C ILE A 181 -18.48 7.55 -1.57
N PRO A 182 -19.60 7.02 -1.08
CA PRO A 182 -19.77 5.58 -0.86
C PRO A 182 -20.05 4.79 -2.14
N ASP A 183 -20.55 5.42 -3.20
CA ASP A 183 -20.99 4.77 -4.43
C ASP A 183 -19.93 4.89 -5.54
N GLU A 184 -19.57 3.75 -6.16
CA GLU A 184 -18.54 3.70 -7.21
C GLU A 184 -18.96 4.41 -8.49
N ALA A 185 -20.25 4.37 -8.86
CA ALA A 185 -20.72 5.02 -10.07
C ALA A 185 -20.62 6.54 -9.93
N ILE A 186 -20.99 7.06 -8.76
CA ILE A 186 -20.85 8.48 -8.42
C ILE A 186 -19.38 8.88 -8.36
N GLN A 187 -18.52 8.04 -7.79
CA GLN A 187 -17.07 8.30 -7.79
C GLN A 187 -16.53 8.46 -9.21
N ARG A 188 -16.96 7.62 -10.16
CA ARG A 188 -16.56 7.72 -11.57
C ARG A 188 -17.09 8.96 -12.26
N GLU A 189 -18.33 9.34 -12.01
CA GLU A 189 -18.90 10.61 -12.52
C GLU A 189 -18.11 11.84 -12.01
N VAL A 190 -17.73 11.81 -10.74
CA VAL A 190 -16.89 12.88 -10.16
C VAL A 190 -15.49 12.89 -10.80
N ILE A 191 -14.89 11.73 -11.10
CA ILE A 191 -13.61 11.65 -11.84
C ILE A 191 -13.75 12.29 -13.21
N ASP A 192 -14.83 11.99 -13.95
CA ASP A 192 -15.08 12.58 -15.26
C ASP A 192 -15.22 14.11 -15.18
N GLN A 193 -15.87 14.62 -14.13
CA GLN A 193 -15.99 16.07 -13.90
C GLN A 193 -14.63 16.69 -13.55
N ILE A 194 -13.82 16.05 -12.71
CA ILE A 194 -12.47 16.51 -12.35
C ILE A 194 -11.64 16.65 -13.64
N HIS A 195 -11.68 15.63 -14.51
CA HIS A 195 -10.92 15.62 -15.74
C HIS A 195 -11.41 16.68 -16.74
N LYS A 196 -12.73 16.76 -16.99
CA LYS A 196 -13.32 17.70 -17.96
C LYS A 196 -13.11 19.17 -17.58
N GLN A 197 -13.05 19.47 -16.28
CA GLN A 197 -12.96 20.84 -15.75
C GLN A 197 -11.57 21.19 -15.23
N ASP A 198 -10.61 20.27 -15.35
CA ASP A 198 -9.24 20.39 -14.82
C ASP A 198 -9.23 20.88 -13.36
N LEU A 199 -9.98 20.20 -12.51
CA LEU A 199 -10.14 20.63 -11.13
C LEU A 199 -8.89 20.33 -10.32
N ASN A 200 -8.37 21.35 -9.64
CA ASN A 200 -7.33 21.15 -8.65
C ASN A 200 -7.89 20.47 -7.38
N VAL A 201 -7.00 20.02 -6.48
CA VAL A 201 -7.36 19.27 -5.25
C VAL A 201 -8.42 20.01 -4.43
N LYS A 202 -8.28 21.33 -4.21
CA LYS A 202 -9.23 22.12 -3.40
C LYS A 202 -10.63 22.15 -4.01
N LYS A 203 -10.72 22.35 -5.33
CA LYS A 203 -12.01 22.33 -6.06
C LYS A 203 -12.60 20.91 -6.06
N THR A 204 -11.77 19.88 -6.18
CA THR A 204 -12.21 18.49 -6.09
C THR A 204 -12.77 18.16 -4.71
N GLU A 205 -12.11 18.58 -3.64
CA GLU A 205 -12.62 18.39 -2.27
C GLU A 205 -13.97 19.10 -2.08
N ALA A 206 -14.14 20.30 -2.60
CA ALA A 206 -15.42 21.03 -2.56
C ALA A 206 -16.52 20.33 -3.38
N LEU A 207 -16.19 19.83 -4.58
CA LEU A 207 -17.11 19.06 -5.41
C LEU A 207 -17.55 17.77 -4.69
N VAL A 208 -16.60 17.03 -4.12
CA VAL A 208 -16.89 15.81 -3.38
C VAL A 208 -17.79 16.08 -2.19
N GLU A 209 -17.55 17.15 -1.45
CA GLU A 209 -18.42 17.49 -0.30
C GLU A 209 -19.82 17.86 -0.75
N LYS A 210 -19.97 18.64 -1.82
CA LYS A 210 -21.26 18.96 -2.42
C LYS A 210 -22.02 17.71 -2.87
N VAL A 211 -21.35 16.82 -3.62
CA VAL A 211 -21.92 15.53 -4.07
C VAL A 211 -22.35 14.68 -2.87
N ARG A 212 -21.52 14.64 -1.82
CA ARG A 212 -21.83 13.91 -0.60
C ARG A 212 -23.07 14.44 0.09
N GLU A 213 -23.21 15.76 0.19
CA GLU A 213 -24.42 16.41 0.74
C GLU A 213 -25.66 16.10 -0.11
N GLU A 214 -25.54 16.18 -1.45
CA GLU A 214 -26.64 15.83 -2.37
C GLU A 214 -27.06 14.37 -2.23
N VAL A 215 -26.11 13.44 -2.12
CA VAL A 215 -26.39 12.01 -1.86
C VAL A 215 -27.07 11.81 -0.50
N MET A 216 -26.63 12.53 0.53
CA MET A 216 -27.25 12.47 1.86
C MET A 216 -28.69 13.01 1.90
N THR A 217 -28.98 14.03 1.11
CA THR A 217 -30.31 14.67 1.08
C THR A 217 -31.28 14.03 0.08
N ASN A 218 -30.92 12.88 -0.53
CA ASN A 218 -31.69 12.20 -1.59
C ASN A 218 -31.89 13.01 -2.90
N ASN A 219 -31.28 14.17 -3.06
CA ASN A 219 -31.43 14.99 -4.25
C ASN A 219 -30.61 14.51 -5.45
N TYR A 220 -29.71 13.55 -5.24
CA TYR A 220 -28.84 13.02 -6.31
C TYR A 220 -29.58 12.06 -7.24
N ASP A 221 -30.58 11.34 -6.74
CA ASP A 221 -31.31 10.29 -7.47
C ASP A 221 -32.18 10.83 -8.63
N GLU A 222 -32.52 12.11 -8.65
CA GLU A 222 -33.35 12.71 -9.72
C GLU A 222 -32.56 12.96 -11.01
N LYS A 223 -31.22 12.99 -10.95
CA LYS A 223 -30.33 13.32 -12.10
C LYS A 223 -29.79 12.08 -12.82
N ILE A 224 -29.92 10.87 -12.24
CA ILE A 224 -29.43 9.62 -12.82
C ILE A 224 -30.58 8.85 -13.49
N THR A 225 -30.33 8.37 -14.72
CA THR A 225 -31.27 7.71 -15.64
C THR A 225 -32.16 6.62 -15.02
N PRO A 226 -33.44 6.50 -15.47
CA PRO A 226 -34.40 5.54 -14.89
C PRO A 226 -34.01 4.09 -15.27
N GLY A 227 -33.76 3.23 -14.32
CA GLY A 227 -33.57 1.78 -14.55
C GLY A 227 -32.75 1.05 -13.48
N LYS A 228 -31.92 1.72 -12.70
CA LYS A 228 -31.11 1.08 -11.64
C LYS A 228 -31.54 1.46 -10.20
N LYS A 229 -32.70 2.10 -10.07
CA LYS A 229 -33.10 2.88 -8.87
C LYS A 229 -33.35 2.09 -7.57
N ALA A 230 -33.74 0.82 -7.62
CA ALA A 230 -34.33 0.20 -6.43
C ALA A 230 -33.36 -0.49 -5.46
N ARG A 231 -32.23 -1.03 -5.95
CA ARG A 231 -31.31 -1.81 -5.11
C ARG A 231 -30.20 -0.99 -4.44
N VAL A 232 -29.73 0.07 -5.10
CA VAL A 232 -28.66 0.95 -4.58
C VAL A 232 -29.19 1.83 -3.45
N LYS A 233 -30.44 2.27 -3.54
CA LYS A 233 -31.11 3.18 -2.60
C LYS A 233 -31.18 2.67 -1.16
N SER A 234 -31.36 1.38 -0.95
CA SER A 234 -31.58 0.80 0.40
C SER A 234 -30.28 0.66 1.22
N PHE A 235 -29.17 0.27 0.59
CA PHE A 235 -27.92 0.00 1.31
C PHE A 235 -27.10 1.27 1.61
N ILE A 236 -27.04 2.21 0.68
CA ILE A 236 -26.29 3.47 0.84
C ILE A 236 -26.87 4.31 1.96
N ASN A 237 -28.19 4.43 2.00
CA ASN A 237 -28.88 5.20 3.03
C ASN A 237 -28.60 4.67 4.44
N ALA A 238 -28.67 3.34 4.66
CA ALA A 238 -28.48 2.75 5.98
C ALA A 238 -27.08 3.02 6.54
N GLN A 239 -26.03 2.80 5.74
CA GLN A 239 -24.66 2.97 6.21
C GLN A 239 -24.28 4.43 6.47
N ILE A 240 -24.82 5.36 5.68
CA ILE A 240 -24.65 6.80 5.90
C ILE A 240 -25.29 7.23 7.22
N TYR A 241 -26.53 6.82 7.47
CA TYR A 241 -27.21 7.11 8.73
C TYR A 241 -26.48 6.50 9.92
N ILE A 242 -26.00 5.27 9.81
CA ILE A 242 -25.20 4.60 10.84
C ILE A 242 -23.95 5.41 11.15
N ASN A 243 -23.21 5.84 10.12
CA ASN A 243 -21.98 6.62 10.30
C ASN A 243 -22.26 8.01 10.90
N THR A 244 -23.37 8.64 10.53
CA THR A 244 -23.82 9.92 11.13
C THR A 244 -24.16 9.74 12.60
N ILE A 245 -24.90 8.67 12.95
CA ILE A 245 -25.25 8.32 14.34
C ILE A 245 -23.98 8.02 15.16
N LYS A 246 -23.02 7.28 14.60
CA LYS A 246 -21.73 7.01 15.23
C LYS A 246 -20.94 8.29 15.50
N SER A 247 -20.93 9.22 14.56
CA SER A 247 -20.23 10.50 14.69
C SER A 247 -20.89 11.38 15.76
N ALA A 248 -22.23 11.48 15.76
CA ALA A 248 -22.98 12.21 16.77
C ALA A 248 -22.79 11.57 18.17
N PHE A 249 -22.81 10.24 18.26
CA PHE A 249 -22.55 9.54 19.52
C PHE A 249 -21.13 9.80 20.06
N LYS A 250 -20.13 9.96 19.20
CA LYS A 250 -18.78 10.30 19.62
C LYS A 250 -18.71 11.61 20.39
N VAL A 251 -19.44 12.64 19.93
CA VAL A 251 -19.56 13.93 20.61
C VAL A 251 -20.28 13.77 21.97
N VAL A 252 -21.36 12.95 22.00
CA VAL A 252 -22.06 12.65 23.26
C VAL A 252 -21.14 11.93 24.25
N LYS A 253 -20.33 10.99 23.80
CA LYS A 253 -19.40 10.23 24.63
C LYS A 253 -18.25 11.08 25.20
N GLU A 254 -17.82 12.10 24.46
CA GLU A 254 -16.82 13.07 24.95
C GLU A 254 -17.37 13.87 26.14
N ASN A 255 -18.69 14.19 26.13
CA ASN A 255 -19.35 14.94 27.20
C ASN A 255 -19.89 14.04 28.33
N LYS A 256 -20.31 12.82 28.02
CA LYS A 256 -20.85 11.82 28.98
C LYS A 256 -20.15 10.47 28.77
N ARG A 257 -19.07 10.20 29.51
CA ARG A 257 -18.24 8.98 29.40
C ARG A 257 -19.00 7.68 29.66
N SER A 258 -20.13 7.72 30.38
CA SER A 258 -21.01 6.56 30.69
C SER A 258 -21.96 6.19 29.58
N ALA A 259 -22.07 6.98 28.51
CA ALA A 259 -22.90 6.65 27.36
C ALA A 259 -22.41 5.39 26.63
N LYS A 260 -23.36 4.50 26.27
CA LYS A 260 -23.07 3.23 25.58
C LYS A 260 -23.72 3.21 24.20
N TYR A 261 -22.98 2.67 23.23
CA TYR A 261 -23.43 2.42 21.85
C TYR A 261 -23.32 0.93 21.59
N LYS A 262 -24.40 0.33 21.06
CA LYS A 262 -24.43 -1.07 20.64
C LYS A 262 -25.06 -1.14 19.25
N GLU A 263 -24.40 -1.82 18.34
CA GLU A 263 -24.87 -2.12 16.99
C GLU A 263 -25.03 -3.63 16.85
N THR A 264 -26.15 -4.07 16.33
CA THR A 264 -26.45 -5.48 16.10
C THR A 264 -27.06 -5.60 14.70
N GLU A 265 -26.38 -6.33 13.83
CA GLU A 265 -26.84 -6.66 12.49
C GLU A 265 -27.67 -7.95 12.53
N LYS A 266 -28.84 -7.91 11.90
CA LYS A 266 -29.74 -9.04 11.68
C LYS A 266 -29.98 -9.13 10.18
N ASP A 267 -30.45 -10.29 9.71
CA ASP A 267 -30.63 -10.58 8.27
C ASP A 267 -31.46 -9.53 7.52
N ASP A 268 -32.41 -8.87 8.19
CA ASP A 268 -33.36 -7.92 7.62
C ASP A 268 -33.20 -6.48 8.12
N ARG A 269 -32.37 -6.25 9.17
CA ARG A 269 -32.26 -4.94 9.81
C ARG A 269 -30.96 -4.74 10.60
N ILE A 270 -30.54 -3.49 10.74
CA ILE A 270 -29.48 -3.08 11.67
C ILE A 270 -30.13 -2.37 12.85
N VAL A 271 -29.88 -2.86 14.05
CA VAL A 271 -30.42 -2.27 15.30
C VAL A 271 -29.30 -1.50 15.99
N ILE A 272 -29.50 -0.19 16.17
CA ILE A 272 -28.59 0.67 16.92
C ILE A 272 -29.25 1.07 18.23
N THR A 273 -28.61 0.77 19.34
CA THR A 273 -29.08 1.13 20.69
C THR A 273 -28.08 2.11 21.31
N ILE A 274 -28.56 3.29 21.65
CA ILE A 274 -27.80 4.32 22.35
C ILE A 274 -28.39 4.51 23.74
N THR A 275 -27.58 4.29 24.77
CA THR A 275 -27.95 4.50 26.15
C THR A 275 -27.21 5.70 26.71
N ILE A 276 -27.93 6.74 27.10
CA ILE A 276 -27.38 7.96 27.69
C ILE A 276 -27.95 8.05 29.11
N PRO A 277 -27.11 7.84 30.15
CA PRO A 277 -27.59 8.03 31.55
C PRO A 277 -27.94 9.47 31.82
N LYS A 278 -28.99 9.67 32.62
CA LYS A 278 -29.42 11.01 33.09
C LYS A 278 -28.38 11.63 34.02
#